data_63795521b3282409a336755c63f20dea
#
_entry.id   63795521b3282409a336755c63f20dea
#
_cell.length_a   1.000
_cell.length_b   1.000
_cell.length_c   1.000
_cell.angle_alpha   90.00
_cell.angle_beta   90.00
_cell.angle_gamma   90.00
#
_symmetry.space_group_name_H-M   'P 1'
#
loop_
_entity.id
_entity.type
_entity.pdbx_description
1 polymer ?
#
loop_
_entity_poly.entity_id
_entity_poly.type
_entity_poly.pdbx_seq_one_letter_code
_entity_poly.pdbx_strand_id
1 'polypeptide(L)'
;MYQVKVKLGINLDLKKNKIGILGGSFDPAHKGHIAISKEAKKKSKLKSIIWAITKKNPFKKKSILSVSARIKYCKKIIGKNNFIKVKFYEDIIRSNKTIDLINFLCRNKKNEIYFLMGADNLINFHRWHKWKSISKKCKILVFDRYGYKKKSLNSTTYRRLNNKNLQFIEFEKVNISSSQLRKI
;
A
#
# COMPACT_ATOMS: atom_id res chain seq x y z
N MET A 1 18.34 -0.02 -56.47
CA MET A 1 19.05 -0.36 -55.21
C MET A 1 18.10 -0.08 -54.06
N TYR A 2 17.32 -1.07 -53.58
CA TYR A 2 16.32 -0.91 -52.52
C TYR A 2 16.98 -1.21 -51.19
N GLN A 3 17.07 -0.22 -50.33
CA GLN A 3 17.49 -0.44 -48.93
C GLN A 3 16.33 -1.00 -48.13
N VAL A 4 16.43 -2.24 -47.69
CA VAL A 4 15.51 -2.87 -46.73
C VAL A 4 15.90 -2.38 -45.32
N LYS A 5 15.12 -1.47 -44.73
CA LYS A 5 15.23 -1.14 -43.32
C LYS A 5 14.67 -2.29 -42.47
N VAL A 6 15.53 -3.16 -41.97
CA VAL A 6 15.17 -4.14 -40.95
C VAL A 6 14.93 -3.37 -39.65
N LYS A 7 13.68 -3.20 -39.25
CA LYS A 7 13.30 -2.80 -37.88
C LYS A 7 13.54 -4.01 -36.97
N LEU A 8 14.68 -4.07 -36.30
CA LEU A 8 14.90 -4.93 -35.14
C LEU A 8 13.96 -4.45 -34.01
N GLY A 9 12.80 -5.06 -33.92
CA GLY A 9 11.88 -4.94 -32.81
C GLY A 9 12.42 -5.67 -31.59
N ILE A 10 13.45 -5.11 -30.92
CA ILE A 10 13.88 -5.60 -29.62
C ILE A 10 12.82 -5.15 -28.64
N ASN A 11 11.86 -6.03 -28.37
CA ASN A 11 10.90 -5.88 -27.29
C ASN A 11 11.64 -6.14 -25.98
N LEU A 12 12.40 -5.15 -25.51
CA LEU A 12 12.98 -5.15 -24.19
C LEU A 12 11.81 -5.12 -23.20
N ASP A 13 11.38 -6.29 -22.78
CA ASP A 13 10.42 -6.46 -21.68
C ASP A 13 11.09 -5.94 -20.39
N LEU A 14 11.08 -4.61 -20.25
CA LEU A 14 11.70 -3.89 -19.15
C LEU A 14 11.01 -4.33 -17.85
N LYS A 15 11.63 -5.30 -17.17
CA LYS A 15 11.16 -5.88 -15.93
C LYS A 15 10.72 -4.77 -14.96
N LYS A 16 9.41 -4.63 -14.80
CA LYS A 16 8.82 -3.58 -13.97
C LYS A 16 9.24 -3.74 -12.51
N ASN A 17 9.52 -2.62 -11.85
CA ASN A 17 9.77 -2.60 -10.42
C ASN A 17 8.45 -2.73 -9.67
N LYS A 18 8.16 -3.90 -9.13
CA LYS A 18 6.98 -4.15 -8.30
C LYS A 18 7.18 -3.50 -6.93
N ILE A 19 6.41 -2.46 -6.63
CA ILE A 19 6.53 -1.66 -5.41
C ILE A 19 5.22 -1.74 -4.62
N GLY A 20 5.30 -2.19 -3.36
CA GLY A 20 4.20 -2.13 -2.42
C GLY A 20 4.09 -0.76 -1.76
N ILE A 21 2.87 -0.28 -1.53
CA ILE A 21 2.60 0.91 -0.72
C ILE A 21 1.70 0.50 0.43
N LEU A 22 2.17 0.65 1.65
CA LEU A 22 1.36 0.53 2.87
C LEU A 22 1.19 1.92 3.46
N GLY A 23 0.00 2.51 3.29
CA GLY A 23 -0.34 3.83 3.83
C GLY A 23 -0.89 3.75 5.24
N GLY A 24 -0.52 4.69 6.09
CA GLY A 24 -1.05 4.75 7.45
C GLY A 24 -0.48 5.86 8.32
N SER A 25 -1.13 6.10 9.45
CA SER A 25 -0.59 7.00 10.48
C SER A 25 0.62 6.39 11.20
N PHE A 26 0.69 5.05 11.33
CA PHE A 26 1.72 4.31 12.06
C PHE A 26 1.95 4.88 13.47
N ASP A 27 0.88 5.01 14.22
CA ASP A 27 0.87 5.68 15.53
C ASP A 27 0.34 4.75 16.67
N PRO A 28 1.19 3.86 17.18
CA PRO A 28 2.49 3.49 16.65
C PRO A 28 2.44 2.44 15.52
N ALA A 29 3.56 2.24 14.82
CA ALA A 29 3.79 1.06 14.00
C ALA A 29 3.88 -0.19 14.88
N HIS A 30 3.57 -1.38 14.33
CA HIS A 30 3.58 -2.63 15.11
C HIS A 30 3.90 -3.85 14.25
N LYS A 31 4.11 -5.00 14.91
CA LYS A 31 4.45 -6.28 14.25
C LYS A 31 3.49 -6.66 13.11
N GLY A 32 2.21 -6.30 13.19
CA GLY A 32 1.23 -6.52 12.11
C GLY A 32 1.57 -5.80 10.81
N HIS A 33 2.13 -4.58 10.86
CA HIS A 33 2.60 -3.88 9.64
C HIS A 33 3.79 -4.60 9.00
N ILE A 34 4.71 -5.15 9.83
CA ILE A 34 5.84 -5.97 9.35
C ILE A 34 5.32 -7.25 8.70
N ALA A 35 4.39 -7.96 9.35
CA ALA A 35 3.81 -9.21 8.85
C ALA A 35 3.14 -9.01 7.48
N ILE A 36 2.27 -8.00 7.35
CA ILE A 36 1.65 -7.61 6.07
C ILE A 36 2.71 -7.33 5.01
N SER A 37 3.78 -6.61 5.36
CA SER A 37 4.85 -6.28 4.42
C SER A 37 5.62 -7.53 3.97
N LYS A 38 5.97 -8.43 4.87
CA LYS A 38 6.63 -9.70 4.53
C LYS A 38 5.77 -10.55 3.61
N GLU A 39 4.49 -10.71 3.95
CA GLU A 39 3.56 -11.53 3.18
C GLU A 39 3.31 -10.93 1.79
N ALA A 40 3.11 -9.61 1.68
CA ALA A 40 2.98 -8.92 0.41
C ALA A 40 4.22 -9.14 -0.49
N LYS A 41 5.42 -8.99 0.10
CA LYS A 41 6.68 -9.23 -0.62
C LYS A 41 6.74 -10.65 -1.17
N LYS A 42 6.43 -11.65 -0.34
CA LYS A 42 6.45 -13.07 -0.71
C LYS A 42 5.43 -13.38 -1.82
N LYS A 43 4.15 -13.06 -1.61
CA LYS A 43 3.05 -13.41 -2.51
C LYS A 43 3.11 -12.71 -3.87
N SER A 44 3.53 -11.45 -3.90
CA SER A 44 3.55 -10.64 -5.14
C SER A 44 4.95 -10.40 -5.69
N LYS A 45 5.98 -11.02 -5.11
CA LYS A 45 7.40 -10.85 -5.51
C LYS A 45 7.80 -9.37 -5.58
N LEU A 46 7.41 -8.58 -4.57
CA LEU A 46 7.69 -7.16 -4.54
C LEU A 46 9.17 -6.88 -4.32
N LYS A 47 9.74 -5.94 -5.08
CA LYS A 47 11.12 -5.49 -4.92
C LYS A 47 11.30 -4.74 -3.59
N SER A 48 10.35 -3.86 -3.28
CA SER A 48 10.35 -3.06 -2.05
C SER A 48 8.94 -2.69 -1.63
N ILE A 49 8.81 -2.28 -0.36
CA ILE A 49 7.56 -1.77 0.19
C ILE A 49 7.81 -0.42 0.83
N ILE A 50 6.99 0.56 0.47
CA ILE A 50 7.00 1.90 1.03
C ILE A 50 5.97 1.95 2.14
N TRP A 51 6.40 2.22 3.37
CA TRP A 51 5.53 2.68 4.44
C TRP A 51 5.32 4.18 4.27
N ALA A 52 4.20 4.55 3.67
CA ALA A 52 3.83 5.93 3.42
C ALA A 52 3.12 6.51 4.65
N ILE A 53 3.87 7.28 5.45
CA ILE A 53 3.33 7.95 6.63
C ILE A 53 2.36 9.04 6.20
N THR A 54 1.20 9.16 6.89
CA THR A 54 0.27 10.28 6.69
C THR A 54 0.19 11.18 7.93
N LYS A 55 0.06 12.49 7.74
CA LYS A 55 -0.15 13.45 8.84
C LYS A 55 -1.43 13.10 9.61
N LYS A 56 -2.53 12.90 8.86
CA LYS A 56 -3.85 12.63 9.42
C LYS A 56 -4.58 11.59 8.57
N ASN A 57 -5.09 10.54 9.20
CA ASN A 57 -6.03 9.64 8.55
C ASN A 57 -7.46 10.22 8.72
N PRO A 58 -8.19 10.54 7.63
CA PRO A 58 -9.51 11.17 7.72
C PRO A 58 -10.56 10.31 8.43
N PHE A 59 -10.32 8.99 8.54
CA PHE A 59 -11.22 8.03 9.15
C PHE A 59 -10.80 7.60 10.56
N LYS A 60 -9.80 8.25 11.16
CA LYS A 60 -9.29 7.93 12.50
C LYS A 60 -9.16 9.19 13.36
N LYS A 61 -9.13 9.01 14.68
CA LYS A 61 -8.79 10.07 15.63
C LYS A 61 -7.40 10.66 15.30
N LYS A 62 -7.15 11.91 15.73
CA LYS A 62 -5.86 12.57 15.55
C LYS A 62 -4.72 11.69 16.10
N SER A 63 -3.60 11.67 15.39
CA SER A 63 -2.40 10.98 15.85
C SER A 63 -1.86 11.64 17.11
N ILE A 64 -1.37 10.85 18.07
CA ILE A 64 -0.76 11.34 19.31
C ILE A 64 0.66 11.82 19.05
N LEU A 65 1.45 11.03 18.31
CA LEU A 65 2.83 11.34 18.02
C LEU A 65 2.98 12.25 16.80
N SER A 66 4.01 13.10 16.81
CA SER A 66 4.41 13.90 15.64
C SER A 66 4.81 13.00 14.46
N VAL A 67 4.77 13.53 13.24
CA VAL A 67 5.21 12.79 12.03
C VAL A 67 6.65 12.31 12.18
N SER A 68 7.55 13.17 12.65
CA SER A 68 8.98 12.85 12.85
C SER A 68 9.18 11.71 13.85
N ALA A 69 8.48 11.74 14.99
CA ALA A 69 8.54 10.68 16.00
C ALA A 69 8.04 9.34 15.43
N ARG A 70 6.94 9.35 14.66
CA ARG A 70 6.41 8.14 14.01
C ARG A 70 7.37 7.59 12.96
N ILE A 71 8.03 8.44 12.17
CA ILE A 71 9.07 8.03 11.22
C ILE A 71 10.24 7.38 11.96
N LYS A 72 10.75 8.01 13.04
CA LYS A 72 11.84 7.46 13.85
C LYS A 72 11.47 6.09 14.41
N TYR A 73 10.28 5.95 14.96
CA TYR A 73 9.78 4.68 15.49
C TYR A 73 9.62 3.62 14.40
N CYS A 74 9.06 3.97 13.23
CA CYS A 74 8.97 3.06 12.09
C CYS A 74 10.35 2.54 11.67
N LYS A 75 11.34 3.43 11.54
CA LYS A 75 12.72 3.04 11.21
C LYS A 75 13.32 2.08 12.24
N LYS A 76 13.02 2.28 13.54
CA LYS A 76 13.45 1.37 14.61
C LYS A 76 12.81 -0.01 14.48
N ILE A 77 11.49 -0.08 14.28
CA ILE A 77 10.76 -1.35 14.29
C ILE A 77 11.00 -2.19 13.03
N ILE A 78 11.27 -1.59 11.87
CA ILE A 78 11.59 -2.34 10.65
C ILE A 78 12.91 -3.13 10.78
N GLY A 79 13.84 -2.68 11.62
CA GLY A 79 15.10 -3.35 11.89
C GLY A 79 15.84 -3.75 10.61
N LYS A 80 16.21 -5.03 10.49
CA LYS A 80 16.95 -5.60 9.35
C LYS A 80 16.09 -5.80 8.07
N ASN A 81 14.81 -5.38 8.04
CA ASN A 81 13.94 -5.57 6.86
C ASN A 81 14.22 -4.52 5.77
N ASN A 82 15.37 -4.60 5.10
CA ASN A 82 15.90 -3.64 4.13
C ASN A 82 14.98 -3.37 2.92
N PHE A 83 14.01 -4.24 2.64
CA PHE A 83 13.02 -4.06 1.59
C PHE A 83 11.91 -3.09 1.97
N ILE A 84 11.79 -2.68 3.26
CA ILE A 84 10.81 -1.70 3.73
C ILE A 84 11.48 -0.33 3.76
N LYS A 85 10.86 0.67 3.11
CA LYS A 85 11.31 2.05 3.06
C LYS A 85 10.28 2.95 3.71
N VAL A 86 10.64 3.61 4.82
CA VAL A 86 9.77 4.58 5.49
C VAL A 86 9.88 5.92 4.79
N LYS A 87 8.76 6.46 4.30
CA LYS A 87 8.73 7.72 3.54
C LYS A 87 7.53 8.57 3.96
N PHE A 88 7.73 9.88 3.89
CA PHE A 88 6.70 10.88 4.05
C PHE A 88 6.65 11.73 2.78
N TYR A 89 5.51 11.70 2.09
CA TYR A 89 5.37 12.31 0.77
C TYR A 89 4.46 13.53 0.76
N GLU A 90 3.61 13.71 1.78
CA GLU A 90 2.55 14.73 1.74
C GLU A 90 3.09 16.15 1.51
N ASP A 91 4.27 16.49 2.04
CA ASP A 91 4.88 17.80 1.82
C ASP A 91 5.47 17.93 0.40
N ILE A 92 6.00 16.84 -0.16
CA ILE A 92 6.57 16.82 -1.53
C ILE A 92 5.46 16.96 -2.56
N ILE A 93 4.36 16.20 -2.39
CA ILE A 93 3.25 16.19 -3.34
C ILE A 93 2.18 17.25 -3.02
N ARG A 94 2.31 17.95 -1.90
CA ARG A 94 1.33 18.92 -1.36
C ARG A 94 -0.09 18.36 -1.28
N SER A 95 -0.21 17.09 -0.93
CA SER A 95 -1.49 16.37 -0.85
C SER A 95 -1.41 15.22 0.14
N ASN A 96 -2.52 14.95 0.83
CA ASN A 96 -2.72 13.79 1.70
C ASN A 96 -3.60 12.70 1.05
N LYS A 97 -3.92 12.85 -0.23
CA LYS A 97 -4.79 11.92 -0.94
C LYS A 97 -3.99 10.76 -1.53
N THR A 98 -4.44 9.54 -1.29
CA THR A 98 -3.79 8.32 -1.78
C THR A 98 -3.62 8.31 -3.31
N ILE A 99 -4.60 8.82 -4.05
CA ILE A 99 -4.52 8.88 -5.52
C ILE A 99 -3.33 9.72 -5.99
N ASP A 100 -3.03 10.84 -5.30
CA ASP A 100 -1.95 11.73 -5.68
C ASP A 100 -0.58 11.11 -5.38
N LEU A 101 -0.46 10.36 -4.29
CA LEU A 101 0.73 9.54 -4.01
C LEU A 101 0.93 8.47 -5.10
N ILE A 102 -0.13 7.76 -5.49
CA ILE A 102 -0.04 6.75 -6.54
C ILE A 102 0.36 7.41 -7.87
N ASN A 103 -0.26 8.54 -8.24
CA ASN A 103 0.10 9.28 -9.44
C ASN A 103 1.57 9.70 -9.43
N PHE A 104 2.07 10.20 -8.30
CA PHE A 104 3.47 10.59 -8.14
C PHE A 104 4.42 9.41 -8.39
N LEU A 105 4.14 8.25 -7.79
CA LEU A 105 4.98 7.06 -7.95
C LEU A 105 4.88 6.43 -9.34
N CYS A 106 3.73 6.56 -10.01
CA CYS A 106 3.50 6.10 -11.38
C CYS A 106 4.17 6.99 -12.45
N ARG A 107 4.70 8.19 -12.11
CA ARG A 107 5.50 9.00 -13.06
C ARG A 107 6.69 8.21 -13.58
N ASN A 108 7.31 7.39 -12.77
CA ASN A 108 8.27 6.41 -13.25
C ASN A 108 7.52 5.21 -13.87
N LYS A 109 7.45 5.18 -15.19
CA LYS A 109 6.78 4.13 -15.97
C LYS A 109 7.31 2.71 -15.72
N LYS A 110 8.51 2.58 -15.15
CA LYS A 110 9.08 1.29 -14.73
C LYS A 110 8.44 0.75 -13.44
N ASN A 111 7.64 1.54 -12.70
CA ASN A 111 6.99 1.11 -11.48
C ASN A 111 5.65 0.42 -11.77
N GLU A 112 5.46 -0.74 -11.17
CA GLU A 112 4.17 -1.42 -11.03
C GLU A 112 3.76 -1.34 -9.55
N ILE A 113 2.66 -0.65 -9.27
CA ILE A 113 2.25 -0.31 -7.91
C ILE A 113 1.27 -1.35 -7.36
N TYR A 114 1.52 -1.77 -6.13
CA TYR A 114 0.66 -2.63 -5.33
C TYR A 114 0.26 -1.88 -4.06
N PHE A 115 -1.01 -1.55 -3.92
CA PHE A 115 -1.52 -0.87 -2.73
C PHE A 115 -1.98 -1.88 -1.69
N LEU A 116 -1.37 -1.84 -0.50
CA LEU A 116 -1.61 -2.78 0.60
C LEU A 116 -2.57 -2.17 1.61
N MET A 117 -3.61 -2.91 1.98
CA MET A 117 -4.54 -2.48 3.02
C MET A 117 -5.07 -3.66 3.83
N GLY A 118 -5.50 -3.40 5.06
CA GLY A 118 -6.24 -4.37 5.85
C GLY A 118 -7.71 -4.47 5.41
N ALA A 119 -8.35 -5.60 5.70
CA ALA A 119 -9.76 -5.86 5.40
C ALA A 119 -10.70 -4.81 6.00
N ASP A 120 -10.34 -4.24 7.16
CA ASP A 120 -11.08 -3.14 7.80
C ASP A 120 -11.12 -1.87 6.94
N ASN A 121 -10.06 -1.57 6.21
CA ASN A 121 -10.01 -0.41 5.31
C ASN A 121 -10.78 -0.66 4.01
N LEU A 122 -10.83 -1.90 3.52
CA LEU A 122 -11.56 -2.25 2.31
C LEU A 122 -13.05 -1.91 2.42
N ILE A 123 -13.65 -2.10 3.60
CA ILE A 123 -15.07 -1.81 3.86
C ILE A 123 -15.44 -0.38 3.46
N ASN A 124 -14.56 0.58 3.81
CA ASN A 124 -14.77 2.00 3.58
C ASN A 124 -13.98 2.57 2.39
N PHE A 125 -13.30 1.74 1.61
CA PHE A 125 -12.45 2.21 0.53
C PHE A 125 -13.23 2.97 -0.56
N HIS A 126 -14.49 2.61 -0.80
CA HIS A 126 -15.39 3.34 -1.72
C HIS A 126 -15.63 4.80 -1.34
N ARG A 127 -15.33 5.20 -0.09
CA ARG A 127 -15.41 6.58 0.41
C ARG A 127 -14.11 7.38 0.19
N TRP A 128 -13.04 6.74 -0.28
CA TRP A 128 -11.77 7.42 -0.51
C TRP A 128 -11.84 8.26 -1.79
N HIS A 129 -11.18 9.41 -1.75
CA HIS A 129 -11.14 10.29 -2.91
C HIS A 129 -10.65 9.55 -4.17
N LYS A 130 -11.42 9.59 -5.24
CA LYS A 130 -11.13 8.93 -6.53
C LYS A 130 -10.76 7.43 -6.40
N TRP A 131 -11.38 6.70 -5.49
CA TRP A 131 -11.10 5.29 -5.23
C TRP A 131 -11.13 4.38 -6.47
N LYS A 132 -12.05 4.64 -7.42
CA LYS A 132 -12.10 3.93 -8.71
C LYS A 132 -10.84 4.18 -9.54
N SER A 133 -10.27 5.40 -9.51
CA SER A 133 -9.01 5.71 -10.19
C SER A 133 -7.83 5.02 -9.52
N ILE A 134 -7.83 4.89 -8.18
CA ILE A 134 -6.83 4.10 -7.45
C ILE A 134 -6.84 2.66 -7.96
N SER A 135 -8.00 2.01 -8.00
CA SER A 135 -8.12 0.61 -8.42
C SER A 135 -7.76 0.36 -9.89
N LYS A 136 -7.87 1.38 -10.75
CA LYS A 136 -7.43 1.29 -12.15
C LYS A 136 -5.91 1.43 -12.32
N LYS A 137 -5.24 2.14 -11.39
CA LYS A 137 -3.81 2.47 -11.50
C LYS A 137 -2.88 1.51 -10.78
N CYS A 138 -3.37 0.75 -9.83
CA CYS A 138 -2.56 -0.18 -9.05
C CYS A 138 -3.33 -1.46 -8.71
N LYS A 139 -2.59 -2.53 -8.44
CA LYS A 139 -3.15 -3.75 -7.84
C LYS A 139 -3.38 -3.52 -6.36
N ILE A 140 -4.51 -3.98 -5.84
CA ILE A 140 -4.87 -3.83 -4.42
C ILE A 140 -4.71 -5.18 -3.74
N LEU A 141 -3.86 -5.24 -2.72
CA LEU A 141 -3.68 -6.41 -1.87
C LEU A 141 -4.38 -6.16 -0.54
N VAL A 142 -5.41 -6.96 -0.28
CA VAL A 142 -6.20 -6.86 0.95
C VAL A 142 -5.80 -7.98 1.90
N PHE A 143 -5.32 -7.61 3.07
CA PHE A 143 -4.89 -8.56 4.09
C PHE A 143 -6.00 -8.81 5.09
N ASP A 144 -6.26 -10.09 5.34
CA ASP A 144 -7.27 -10.47 6.32
C ASP A 144 -6.96 -9.88 7.71
N ARG A 145 -8.01 -9.59 8.44
CA ARG A 145 -7.94 -9.08 9.80
C ARG A 145 -9.06 -9.71 10.63
N TYR A 146 -8.72 -10.13 11.84
CA TYR A 146 -9.67 -10.76 12.74
C TYR A 146 -10.99 -9.97 12.85
N GLY A 147 -12.11 -10.66 12.65
CA GLY A 147 -13.47 -10.09 12.68
C GLY A 147 -13.89 -9.26 11.46
N TYR A 148 -13.02 -9.07 10.45
CA TYR A 148 -13.33 -8.21 9.29
C TYR A 148 -13.53 -8.95 7.97
N LYS A 149 -13.14 -10.24 7.86
CA LYS A 149 -13.20 -11.01 6.60
C LYS A 149 -14.61 -10.95 5.98
N LYS A 150 -15.63 -11.47 6.68
CA LYS A 150 -17.02 -11.52 6.17
C LYS A 150 -17.54 -10.14 5.78
N LYS A 151 -17.34 -9.12 6.63
CA LYS A 151 -17.79 -7.74 6.37
C LYS A 151 -17.08 -7.13 5.15
N SER A 152 -15.79 -7.40 4.98
CA SER A 152 -15.01 -6.86 3.85
C SER A 152 -15.39 -7.50 2.52
N LEU A 153 -15.61 -8.81 2.48
CA LEU A 153 -16.04 -9.54 1.27
C LEU A 153 -17.47 -9.13 0.85
N ASN A 154 -18.32 -8.75 1.80
CA ASN A 154 -19.68 -8.26 1.53
C ASN A 154 -19.74 -6.73 1.27
N SER A 155 -18.59 -6.04 1.29
CA SER A 155 -18.55 -4.58 1.11
C SER A 155 -18.85 -4.15 -0.33
N THR A 156 -19.39 -2.92 -0.47
CA THR A 156 -19.60 -2.28 -1.77
C THR A 156 -18.32 -2.24 -2.61
N THR A 157 -17.18 -2.01 -1.96
CA THR A 157 -15.87 -2.00 -2.62
C THR A 157 -15.54 -3.35 -3.23
N TYR A 158 -15.64 -4.43 -2.45
CA TYR A 158 -15.32 -5.77 -2.91
C TYR A 158 -16.21 -6.18 -4.09
N ARG A 159 -17.54 -6.01 -3.97
CA ARG A 159 -18.48 -6.34 -5.04
C ARG A 159 -18.18 -5.61 -6.36
N ARG A 160 -17.71 -4.35 -6.30
CA ARG A 160 -17.43 -3.53 -7.49
C ARG A 160 -16.03 -3.73 -8.08
N LEU A 161 -15.07 -4.21 -7.30
CA LEU A 161 -13.68 -4.43 -7.73
C LEU A 161 -13.32 -5.90 -7.90
N ASN A 162 -14.25 -6.80 -7.55
CA ASN A 162 -14.02 -8.24 -7.61
C ASN A 162 -13.47 -8.63 -9.00
N ASN A 163 -12.42 -9.45 -8.99
CA ASN A 163 -11.81 -10.13 -10.12
C ASN A 163 -10.86 -9.36 -11.07
N LYS A 164 -10.63 -8.04 -10.92
CA LYS A 164 -9.72 -7.35 -11.86
C LYS A 164 -8.39 -6.94 -11.27
N ASN A 165 -8.40 -6.15 -10.20
CA ASN A 165 -7.18 -5.56 -9.62
C ASN A 165 -7.13 -5.69 -8.09
N LEU A 166 -7.99 -6.52 -7.49
CA LEU A 166 -8.05 -6.76 -6.07
C LEU A 166 -7.78 -8.22 -5.76
N GLN A 167 -6.80 -8.47 -4.89
CA GLN A 167 -6.50 -9.80 -4.37
C GLN A 167 -6.66 -9.80 -2.85
N PHE A 168 -7.50 -10.71 -2.34
CA PHE A 168 -7.63 -10.94 -0.90
C PHE A 168 -6.59 -11.97 -0.47
N ILE A 169 -5.81 -11.64 0.56
CA ILE A 169 -4.71 -12.47 1.07
C ILE A 169 -5.05 -12.92 2.48
N GLU A 170 -5.22 -14.21 2.63
CA GLU A 170 -5.28 -14.86 3.94
C GLU A 170 -3.86 -15.15 4.41
N PHE A 171 -3.54 -14.78 5.62
CA PHE A 171 -2.24 -15.05 6.21
C PHE A 171 -2.38 -15.22 7.73
N GLU A 172 -1.35 -15.73 8.37
CA GLU A 172 -1.33 -15.86 9.83
C GLU A 172 -1.52 -14.50 10.50
N LYS A 173 -2.60 -14.39 11.27
CA LYS A 173 -3.08 -13.10 11.78
C LYS A 173 -2.28 -12.67 12.99
N VAL A 174 -1.66 -11.50 12.89
CA VAL A 174 -1.11 -10.81 14.06
C VAL A 174 -2.22 -9.98 14.69
N ASN A 175 -2.75 -10.42 15.83
CA ASN A 175 -3.87 -9.78 16.53
C ASN A 175 -3.42 -8.53 17.29
N ILE A 176 -2.88 -7.53 16.57
CA ILE A 176 -2.41 -6.26 17.13
C ILE A 176 -2.88 -5.11 16.25
N SER A 177 -3.34 -4.03 16.88
CA SER A 177 -3.65 -2.77 16.20
C SER A 177 -3.03 -1.59 16.93
N SER A 178 -2.71 -0.51 16.17
CA SER A 178 -2.24 0.74 16.77
C SER A 178 -3.20 1.31 17.83
N SER A 179 -4.52 1.09 17.67
CA SER A 179 -5.52 1.55 18.63
C SER A 179 -5.49 0.76 19.95
N GLN A 180 -5.15 -0.52 19.90
CA GLN A 180 -4.95 -1.33 21.12
C GLN A 180 -3.67 -0.91 21.85
N LEU A 181 -2.58 -0.67 21.11
CA LEU A 181 -1.30 -0.25 21.68
C LEU A 181 -1.35 1.15 22.34
N ARG A 182 -2.30 2.01 21.96
CA ARG A 182 -2.49 3.32 22.59
C ARG A 182 -3.34 3.29 23.86
N LYS A 183 -3.91 2.16 24.21
CA LYS A 183 -4.72 1.99 25.43
C LYS A 183 -3.91 1.43 26.60
N ILE A 184 -2.68 1.03 26.34
CA ILE A 184 -1.69 0.56 27.30
C ILE A 184 -0.77 1.72 27.66
#